data_a0e4eb3c08a572d73aa67ac0d2aba9a5
#
_entry.id   a0e4eb3c08a572d73aa67ac0d2aba9a5
#
_cell.length_a   1.000
_cell.length_b   1.000
_cell.length_c   1.000
_cell.angle_alpha   90.00
_cell.angle_beta   90.00
_cell.angle_gamma   90.00
#
_symmetry.space_group_name_H-M   'P 1'
#
loop_
_entity.id
_entity.type
_entity.pdbx_description
1 polymer ?
#
loop_
_entity_poly.entity_id
_entity_poly.type
_entity_poly.pdbx_seq_one_letter_code
_entity_poly.pdbx_strand_id
1 'polypeptide(L)'
;KILLIVAIVIQTIATLFAIRLIRTTKYNSIWILFTIGFTLLSVERVVQFLRANGQTLPYEVFVWLGLVISISMSIGVMYAHKLFKYIARLNRQRQLLNKRILTAVLRTEEKSRSRFAKDLHDGLGPLLSSARMSLSALQRESLPADQQEIIGNTTYVIDEAIRSLREISNNLSPHVLNDFGLARGIQNFVGKSSAMHDVKIRFTTNLRSERYDTDVEVILYRVVCELVNNSLKHSGCTEINLSLSKSGDTLALDYTDNGRGFNPAAVTDCGMGLSNIASRINSLNGRFDITSAKGVGMQAKIRVSTQAESAEKL
;
A
#
# COMPACT_ATOMS: atom_id res chain seq x y z
N LYS A 1 -18.76 -33.63 46.98
CA LYS A 1 -18.15 -32.54 47.76
C LYS A 1 -16.90 -32.02 47.08
N ILE A 2 -15.94 -32.88 46.67
CA ILE A 2 -14.68 -32.47 46.01
C ILE A 2 -14.96 -31.64 44.72
N LEU A 3 -15.88 -32.10 43.85
CA LEU A 3 -16.26 -31.39 42.63
C LEU A 3 -16.85 -29.99 42.91
N LEU A 4 -17.59 -29.82 44.01
CA LEU A 4 -18.11 -28.50 44.40
C LEU A 4 -16.99 -27.53 44.86
N ILE A 5 -16.03 -28.04 45.60
CA ILE A 5 -14.84 -27.25 46.02
C ILE A 5 -14.05 -26.78 44.77
N VAL A 6 -13.80 -27.69 43.82
CA VAL A 6 -13.12 -27.34 42.55
C VAL A 6 -13.89 -26.29 41.78
N ALA A 7 -15.24 -26.42 41.70
CA ALA A 7 -16.10 -25.45 41.00
C ALA A 7 -16.05 -24.07 41.67
N ILE A 8 -16.03 -23.99 43.01
CA ILE A 8 -15.90 -22.72 43.76
C ILE A 8 -14.57 -22.05 43.44
N VAL A 9 -13.46 -22.81 43.44
CA VAL A 9 -12.14 -22.27 43.13
C VAL A 9 -12.08 -21.72 41.70
N ILE A 10 -12.55 -22.47 40.70
CA ILE A 10 -12.54 -22.04 39.31
C ILE A 10 -13.38 -20.78 39.17
N GLN A 11 -14.56 -20.71 39.78
CA GLN A 11 -15.48 -19.58 39.68
C GLN A 11 -14.91 -18.31 40.34
N THR A 12 -14.21 -18.50 41.49
CA THR A 12 -13.53 -17.37 42.17
C THR A 12 -12.41 -16.80 41.31
N ILE A 13 -11.63 -17.65 40.65
CA ILE A 13 -10.58 -17.23 39.71
C ILE A 13 -11.21 -16.45 38.55
N ALA A 14 -12.30 -16.94 37.95
CA ALA A 14 -13.02 -16.27 36.86
C ALA A 14 -13.51 -14.87 37.28
N THR A 15 -14.04 -14.75 38.51
CA THR A 15 -14.49 -13.48 39.09
C THR A 15 -13.34 -12.49 39.25
N LEU A 16 -12.17 -12.93 39.74
CA LEU A 16 -10.97 -12.10 39.88
C LEU A 16 -10.47 -11.60 38.51
N PHE A 17 -10.46 -12.48 37.48
CA PHE A 17 -10.14 -12.09 36.12
C PHE A 17 -11.11 -11.05 35.58
N ALA A 18 -12.42 -11.19 35.78
CA ALA A 18 -13.41 -10.22 35.35
C ALA A 18 -13.21 -8.85 36.01
N ILE A 19 -12.90 -8.83 37.33
CA ILE A 19 -12.56 -7.58 38.05
C ILE A 19 -11.31 -6.89 37.46
N ARG A 20 -10.28 -7.69 37.15
CA ARG A 20 -9.06 -7.14 36.54
C ARG A 20 -9.33 -6.52 35.16
N LEU A 21 -10.22 -7.12 34.36
CA LEU A 21 -10.61 -6.62 33.04
C LEU A 21 -11.39 -5.30 33.12
N ILE A 22 -12.11 -5.01 34.19
CA ILE A 22 -12.74 -3.69 34.41
C ILE A 22 -11.69 -2.57 34.40
N ARG A 23 -10.51 -2.81 35.01
CA ARG A 23 -9.45 -1.79 35.08
C ARG A 23 -8.62 -1.69 33.79
N THR A 24 -8.57 -2.77 33.01
CA THR A 24 -7.70 -2.85 31.82
C THR A 24 -8.42 -2.43 30.54
N THR A 25 -9.74 -2.49 30.50
CA THR A 25 -10.53 -2.21 29.30
C THR A 25 -11.34 -0.93 29.44
N LYS A 26 -11.48 -0.18 28.35
CA LYS A 26 -12.27 1.06 28.29
C LYS A 26 -13.80 0.84 28.43
N TYR A 27 -14.24 -0.43 28.51
CA TYR A 27 -15.67 -0.81 28.48
C TYR A 27 -16.13 -1.43 29.79
N ASN A 28 -16.09 -0.62 30.84
CA ASN A 28 -16.33 -1.05 32.23
C ASN A 28 -17.70 -1.71 32.44
N SER A 29 -18.76 -1.20 31.78
CA SER A 29 -20.13 -1.66 32.03
C SER A 29 -20.36 -3.14 31.72
N ILE A 30 -19.70 -3.70 30.69
CA ILE A 30 -19.82 -5.12 30.33
C ILE A 30 -19.13 -5.98 31.37
N TRP A 31 -17.91 -5.61 31.73
CA TRP A 31 -17.13 -6.37 32.74
C TRP A 31 -17.75 -6.28 34.12
N ILE A 32 -18.40 -5.16 34.47
CA ILE A 32 -19.17 -5.05 35.72
C ILE A 32 -20.33 -6.04 35.75
N LEU A 33 -21.10 -6.15 34.62
CA LEU A 33 -22.20 -7.12 34.51
C LEU A 33 -21.73 -8.57 34.62
N PHE A 34 -20.64 -8.92 33.94
CA PHE A 34 -20.04 -10.25 34.05
C PHE A 34 -19.49 -10.53 35.45
N THR A 35 -18.87 -9.55 36.09
CA THR A 35 -18.38 -9.68 37.47
C THR A 35 -19.53 -9.94 38.44
N ILE A 36 -20.64 -9.23 38.31
CA ILE A 36 -21.86 -9.48 39.12
C ILE A 36 -22.37 -10.91 38.87
N GLY A 37 -22.51 -11.32 37.61
CA GLY A 37 -22.94 -12.68 37.27
C GLY A 37 -22.03 -13.76 37.83
N PHE A 38 -20.71 -13.62 37.70
CA PHE A 38 -19.74 -14.58 38.24
C PHE A 38 -19.70 -14.61 39.77
N THR A 39 -19.89 -13.45 40.42
CA THR A 39 -20.00 -13.39 41.90
C THR A 39 -21.24 -14.12 42.38
N LEU A 40 -22.39 -13.90 41.73
CA LEU A 40 -23.65 -14.61 42.06
C LEU A 40 -23.52 -16.13 41.84
N LEU A 41 -22.85 -16.56 40.74
CA LEU A 41 -22.53 -17.97 40.52
C LEU A 41 -21.65 -18.56 41.61
N SER A 42 -20.67 -17.81 42.12
CA SER A 42 -19.80 -18.23 43.21
C SER A 42 -20.60 -18.42 44.50
N VAL A 43 -21.53 -17.48 44.79
CA VAL A 43 -22.46 -17.58 45.95
C VAL A 43 -23.32 -18.82 45.81
N GLU A 44 -23.90 -19.08 44.64
CA GLU A 44 -24.73 -20.26 44.37
C GLU A 44 -23.97 -21.57 44.68
N ARG A 45 -22.70 -21.67 44.24
CA ARG A 45 -21.86 -22.84 44.53
C ARG A 45 -21.57 -23.03 46.00
N VAL A 46 -21.34 -21.95 46.75
CA VAL A 46 -21.18 -22.02 48.22
C VAL A 46 -22.48 -22.49 48.87
N VAL A 47 -23.63 -21.98 48.47
CA VAL A 47 -24.94 -22.41 49.01
C VAL A 47 -25.21 -23.88 48.69
N GLN A 48 -24.87 -24.38 47.50
CA GLN A 48 -24.95 -25.80 47.16
C GLN A 48 -24.00 -26.66 48.03
N PHE A 49 -22.81 -26.19 48.35
CA PHE A 49 -21.88 -26.88 49.23
C PHE A 49 -22.40 -26.97 50.66
N LEU A 50 -22.96 -25.88 51.22
CA LEU A 50 -23.58 -25.87 52.56
C LEU A 50 -24.72 -26.84 52.65
N ARG A 51 -25.61 -26.91 51.62
CA ARG A 51 -26.68 -27.88 51.56
C ARG A 51 -26.17 -29.34 51.54
N ALA A 52 -25.10 -29.59 50.77
CA ALA A 52 -24.45 -30.92 50.75
C ALA A 52 -23.85 -31.35 52.09
N ASN A 53 -23.66 -30.39 53.02
CA ASN A 53 -23.19 -30.62 54.39
C ASN A 53 -24.33 -30.69 55.45
N GLY A 54 -25.59 -30.78 55.02
CA GLY A 54 -26.73 -31.03 55.91
C GLY A 54 -27.47 -29.77 56.35
N GLN A 55 -27.15 -28.60 55.83
CA GLN A 55 -27.96 -27.40 56.10
C GLN A 55 -29.21 -27.35 55.23
N THR A 56 -30.40 -27.13 55.86
CA THR A 56 -31.67 -26.99 55.16
C THR A 56 -31.89 -25.54 54.74
N LEU A 57 -31.72 -25.30 53.43
CA LEU A 57 -32.04 -24.00 52.83
C LEU A 57 -33.31 -24.09 52.00
N PRO A 58 -34.21 -23.08 52.03
CA PRO A 58 -35.41 -23.09 51.23
C PRO A 58 -35.13 -23.26 49.75
N TYR A 59 -35.87 -24.07 49.03
CA TYR A 59 -35.69 -24.29 47.58
C TYR A 59 -35.86 -23.00 46.75
N GLU A 60 -36.75 -22.13 47.22
CA GLU A 60 -37.05 -20.84 46.58
C GLU A 60 -35.79 -19.97 46.37
N VAL A 61 -34.85 -19.99 47.33
CA VAL A 61 -33.60 -19.24 47.24
C VAL A 61 -32.78 -19.63 46.00
N PHE A 62 -32.73 -20.91 45.64
CA PHE A 62 -32.02 -21.38 44.45
C PHE A 62 -32.69 -20.95 43.15
N VAL A 63 -34.03 -20.95 43.13
CA VAL A 63 -34.78 -20.51 41.96
C VAL A 63 -34.58 -19.02 41.69
N TRP A 64 -34.68 -18.19 42.70
CA TRP A 64 -34.46 -16.75 42.59
C TRP A 64 -33.03 -16.42 42.21
N LEU A 65 -32.04 -17.04 42.83
CA LEU A 65 -30.65 -16.86 42.53
C LEU A 65 -30.32 -17.22 41.07
N GLY A 66 -30.81 -18.39 40.60
CA GLY A 66 -30.67 -18.84 39.21
C GLY A 66 -31.30 -17.88 38.21
N LEU A 67 -32.45 -17.33 38.52
CA LEU A 67 -33.13 -16.35 37.67
C LEU A 67 -32.35 -15.06 37.54
N VAL A 68 -31.85 -14.50 38.65
CA VAL A 68 -31.03 -13.27 38.65
C VAL A 68 -29.74 -13.46 37.88
N ILE A 69 -29.08 -14.63 38.05
CA ILE A 69 -27.87 -14.96 37.28
C ILE A 69 -28.17 -15.01 35.79
N SER A 70 -29.25 -15.71 35.37
CA SER A 70 -29.65 -15.83 33.97
C SER A 70 -29.97 -14.49 33.33
N ILE A 71 -30.66 -13.61 34.05
CA ILE A 71 -30.94 -12.24 33.57
C ILE A 71 -29.66 -11.45 33.43
N SER A 72 -28.79 -11.46 34.44
CA SER A 72 -27.50 -10.72 34.43
C SER A 72 -26.60 -11.15 33.25
N MET A 73 -26.47 -12.47 33.04
CA MET A 73 -25.69 -13.04 31.92
C MET A 73 -26.29 -12.68 30.57
N SER A 74 -27.62 -12.78 30.41
CA SER A 74 -28.28 -12.42 29.16
C SER A 74 -28.08 -10.96 28.78
N ILE A 75 -28.20 -10.06 29.76
CA ILE A 75 -27.94 -8.62 29.58
C ILE A 75 -26.45 -8.42 29.20
N GLY A 76 -25.53 -9.10 29.89
CA GLY A 76 -24.09 -9.03 29.60
C GLY A 76 -23.75 -9.43 28.15
N VAL A 77 -24.33 -10.54 27.68
CA VAL A 77 -24.13 -11.03 26.29
C VAL A 77 -24.70 -10.02 25.28
N MET A 78 -25.88 -9.46 25.56
CA MET A 78 -26.49 -8.45 24.67
C MET A 78 -25.63 -7.18 24.55
N TYR A 79 -25.07 -6.69 25.64
CA TYR A 79 -24.14 -5.55 25.63
C TYR A 79 -22.83 -5.89 24.93
N ALA A 80 -22.29 -7.09 25.16
CA ALA A 80 -21.09 -7.56 24.47
C ALA A 80 -21.30 -7.58 22.96
N HIS A 81 -22.42 -8.12 22.48
CA HIS A 81 -22.77 -8.12 21.05
C HIS A 81 -22.80 -6.70 20.45
N LYS A 82 -23.47 -5.75 21.13
CA LYS A 82 -23.50 -4.35 20.69
C LYS A 82 -22.10 -3.75 20.61
N LEU A 83 -21.24 -4.04 21.59
CA LEU A 83 -19.86 -3.56 21.63
C LEU A 83 -19.03 -4.12 20.47
N PHE A 84 -19.05 -5.41 20.22
CA PHE A 84 -18.32 -6.01 19.12
C PHE A 84 -18.75 -5.42 17.77
N LYS A 85 -20.04 -5.19 17.58
CA LYS A 85 -20.58 -4.54 16.38
C LYS A 85 -20.07 -3.08 16.25
N TYR A 86 -19.98 -2.36 17.36
CA TYR A 86 -19.41 -1.00 17.38
C TYR A 86 -17.91 -0.98 17.05
N ILE A 87 -17.13 -1.89 17.65
CA ILE A 87 -15.68 -2.01 17.38
C ILE A 87 -15.44 -2.38 15.91
N ALA A 88 -16.22 -3.31 15.35
CA ALA A 88 -16.12 -3.70 13.94
C ALA A 88 -16.39 -2.49 13.00
N ARG A 89 -17.38 -1.65 13.33
CA ARG A 89 -17.66 -0.40 12.58
C ARG A 89 -16.49 0.59 12.66
N LEU A 90 -15.96 0.82 13.86
CA LEU A 90 -14.80 1.72 14.06
C LEU A 90 -13.57 1.25 13.28
N ASN A 91 -13.27 -0.04 13.31
CA ASN A 91 -12.15 -0.61 12.58
C ASN A 91 -12.32 -0.43 11.07
N ARG A 92 -13.54 -0.64 10.55
CA ARG A 92 -13.85 -0.40 9.13
C ARG A 92 -13.68 1.08 8.75
N GLN A 93 -14.15 2.00 9.59
CA GLN A 93 -13.96 3.44 9.35
C GLN A 93 -12.47 3.84 9.37
N ARG A 94 -11.69 3.31 10.32
CA ARG A 94 -10.24 3.52 10.36
C ARG A 94 -9.54 3.04 9.10
N GLN A 95 -9.88 1.85 8.61
CA GLN A 95 -9.31 1.31 7.38
C GLN A 95 -9.63 2.19 6.17
N LEU A 96 -10.87 2.66 6.05
CA LEU A 96 -11.28 3.57 4.98
C LEU A 96 -10.55 4.91 5.06
N LEU A 97 -10.42 5.47 6.26
CA LEU A 97 -9.69 6.72 6.48
C LEU A 97 -8.20 6.58 6.12
N ASN A 98 -7.55 5.52 6.59
CA ASN A 98 -6.16 5.24 6.26
C ASN A 98 -5.95 5.09 4.74
N LYS A 99 -6.88 4.42 4.04
CA LYS A 99 -6.85 4.31 2.58
C LYS A 99 -6.95 5.69 1.92
N ARG A 100 -7.85 6.55 2.38
CA ARG A 100 -7.99 7.92 1.85
C ARG A 100 -6.74 8.77 2.08
N ILE A 101 -6.17 8.72 3.29
CA ILE A 101 -4.93 9.44 3.62
C ILE A 101 -3.80 8.99 2.71
N LEU A 102 -3.60 7.68 2.56
CA LEU A 102 -2.55 7.13 1.69
C LEU A 102 -2.72 7.60 0.24
N THR A 103 -3.93 7.55 -0.29
CA THR A 103 -4.23 8.03 -1.65
C THR A 103 -3.94 9.52 -1.80
N ALA A 104 -4.32 10.34 -0.82
CA ALA A 104 -4.06 11.79 -0.82
C ALA A 104 -2.55 12.08 -0.77
N VAL A 105 -1.80 11.37 0.08
CA VAL A 105 -0.33 11.51 0.17
C VAL A 105 0.34 11.17 -1.15
N LEU A 106 -0.03 10.04 -1.77
CA LEU A 106 0.53 9.61 -3.06
C LEU A 106 0.25 10.65 -4.17
N ARG A 107 -0.99 11.18 -4.24
CA ARG A 107 -1.33 12.24 -5.20
C ARG A 107 -0.53 13.52 -4.97
N THR A 108 -0.36 13.93 -3.70
CA THR A 108 0.42 15.13 -3.36
C THR A 108 1.90 14.94 -3.69
N GLU A 109 2.47 13.78 -3.40
CA GLU A 109 3.84 13.43 -3.77
C GLU A 109 4.02 13.49 -5.29
N GLU A 110 3.11 12.90 -6.06
CA GLU A 110 3.18 12.90 -7.51
C GLU A 110 3.10 14.33 -8.09
N LYS A 111 2.16 15.13 -7.59
CA LYS A 111 2.02 16.54 -7.98
C LYS A 111 3.27 17.36 -7.65
N SER A 112 3.88 17.10 -6.49
CA SER A 112 5.13 17.74 -6.09
C SER A 112 6.29 17.36 -7.00
N ARG A 113 6.44 16.07 -7.32
CA ARG A 113 7.46 15.56 -8.26
C ARG A 113 7.31 16.17 -9.65
N SER A 114 6.07 16.25 -10.15
CA SER A 114 5.77 16.85 -11.45
C SER A 114 6.12 18.34 -11.48
N ARG A 115 5.80 19.08 -10.39
CA ARG A 115 6.17 20.49 -10.27
C ARG A 115 7.69 20.66 -10.26
N PHE A 116 8.43 19.91 -9.43
CA PHE A 116 9.89 19.98 -9.38
C PHE A 116 10.54 19.66 -10.73
N ALA A 117 10.04 18.66 -11.46
CA ALA A 117 10.54 18.34 -12.79
C ALA A 117 10.37 19.51 -13.76
N LYS A 118 9.19 20.15 -13.70
CA LYS A 118 8.90 21.33 -14.52
C LYS A 118 9.78 22.51 -14.14
N ASP A 119 9.92 22.81 -12.86
CA ASP A 119 10.75 23.94 -12.37
C ASP A 119 12.23 23.74 -12.73
N LEU A 120 12.74 22.51 -12.68
CA LEU A 120 14.09 22.16 -13.13
C LEU A 120 14.25 22.36 -14.65
N HIS A 121 13.30 21.86 -15.43
CA HIS A 121 13.33 21.97 -16.88
C HIS A 121 13.24 23.42 -17.34
N ASP A 122 12.28 24.18 -16.81
CA ASP A 122 11.98 25.55 -17.26
C ASP A 122 12.98 26.58 -16.66
N GLY A 123 13.57 26.29 -15.50
CA GLY A 123 14.55 27.15 -14.85
C GLY A 123 15.98 26.89 -15.30
N LEU A 124 16.49 25.68 -15.15
CA LEU A 124 17.89 25.35 -15.42
C LEU A 124 18.15 25.01 -16.90
N GLY A 125 17.18 24.43 -17.60
CA GLY A 125 17.34 24.03 -18.99
C GLY A 125 17.76 25.17 -19.92
N PRO A 126 17.02 26.30 -19.96
CA PRO A 126 17.37 27.48 -20.77
C PRO A 126 18.72 28.11 -20.39
N LEU A 127 19.05 28.14 -19.08
CA LEU A 127 20.34 28.72 -18.60
C LEU A 127 21.52 27.90 -19.11
N LEU A 128 21.49 26.59 -18.97
CA LEU A 128 22.54 25.70 -19.46
C LEU A 128 22.65 25.74 -20.99
N SER A 129 21.51 25.81 -21.69
CA SER A 129 21.47 25.93 -23.15
C SER A 129 22.05 27.26 -23.63
N SER A 130 21.80 28.38 -22.91
CA SER A 130 22.36 29.68 -23.20
C SER A 130 23.87 29.69 -22.97
N ALA A 131 24.36 29.13 -21.85
CA ALA A 131 25.78 29.01 -21.56
C ALA A 131 26.53 28.19 -22.64
N ARG A 132 25.93 27.04 -23.05
CA ARG A 132 26.46 26.22 -24.16
C ARG A 132 26.54 27.00 -25.48
N MET A 133 25.50 27.79 -25.79
CA MET A 133 25.45 28.59 -27.02
C MET A 133 26.54 29.70 -27.03
N SER A 134 26.78 30.33 -25.86
CA SER A 134 27.85 31.30 -25.70
C SER A 134 29.24 30.68 -25.91
N LEU A 135 29.50 29.50 -25.33
CA LEU A 135 30.76 28.78 -25.56
C LEU A 135 30.91 28.34 -27.02
N SER A 136 29.83 27.93 -27.69
CA SER A 136 29.86 27.55 -29.11
C SER A 136 30.16 28.75 -30.02
N ALA A 137 29.81 29.97 -29.61
CA ALA A 137 30.15 31.19 -30.32
C ALA A 137 31.67 31.49 -30.21
N LEU A 138 32.24 31.32 -29.01
CA LEU A 138 33.69 31.47 -28.77
C LEU A 138 34.54 30.44 -29.52
N GLN A 139 34.04 29.20 -29.69
CA GLN A 139 34.75 28.16 -30.47
C GLN A 139 34.91 28.49 -31.96
N ARG A 140 34.16 29.44 -32.51
CA ARG A 140 34.27 29.89 -33.91
C ARG A 140 35.37 30.89 -34.14
N GLU A 141 35.96 31.42 -33.10
CA GLU A 141 37.06 32.35 -33.14
C GLU A 141 38.40 31.60 -33.17
N SER A 142 39.43 32.21 -33.78
CA SER A 142 40.78 31.65 -33.80
C SER A 142 41.47 31.90 -32.47
N LEU A 143 41.31 30.98 -31.51
CA LEU A 143 41.84 31.08 -30.16
C LEU A 143 43.15 30.30 -29.98
N PRO A 144 44.01 30.69 -29.03
CA PRO A 144 45.15 29.89 -28.62
C PRO A 144 44.77 28.48 -28.16
N ALA A 145 45.68 27.51 -28.33
CA ALA A 145 45.41 26.09 -28.08
C ALA A 145 44.98 25.79 -26.63
N ASP A 146 45.57 26.47 -25.67
CA ASP A 146 45.25 26.38 -24.25
C ASP A 146 43.81 26.87 -23.96
N GLN A 147 43.34 27.91 -24.62
CA GLN A 147 41.99 28.43 -24.48
C GLN A 147 40.96 27.53 -25.18
N GLN A 148 41.34 26.94 -26.34
CA GLN A 148 40.47 25.95 -27.01
C GLN A 148 40.26 24.73 -26.12
N GLU A 149 41.27 24.23 -25.42
CA GLU A 149 41.14 23.10 -24.49
C GLU A 149 40.21 23.44 -23.32
N ILE A 150 40.34 24.62 -22.72
CA ILE A 150 39.48 25.09 -21.63
C ILE A 150 38.00 25.16 -22.10
N ILE A 151 37.76 25.76 -23.27
CA ILE A 151 36.41 25.86 -23.82
C ILE A 151 35.86 24.48 -24.14
N GLY A 152 36.65 23.57 -24.68
CA GLY A 152 36.26 22.18 -24.96
C GLY A 152 35.83 21.45 -23.69
N ASN A 153 36.66 21.52 -22.64
CA ASN A 153 36.37 20.93 -21.34
C ASN A 153 35.12 21.52 -20.70
N THR A 154 34.95 22.85 -20.76
CA THR A 154 33.77 23.52 -20.20
C THR A 154 32.50 23.16 -20.95
N THR A 155 32.54 23.05 -22.28
CA THR A 155 31.42 22.58 -23.11
C THR A 155 31.04 21.18 -22.77
N TYR A 156 31.99 20.28 -22.58
CA TYR A 156 31.75 18.91 -22.15
C TYR A 156 31.00 18.83 -20.79
N VAL A 157 31.45 19.63 -19.80
CA VAL A 157 30.81 19.68 -18.48
C VAL A 157 29.38 20.21 -18.57
N ILE A 158 29.13 21.22 -19.39
CA ILE A 158 27.77 21.75 -19.60
C ILE A 158 26.89 20.72 -20.32
N ASP A 159 27.38 20.01 -21.31
CA ASP A 159 26.64 18.96 -22.00
C ASP A 159 26.29 17.79 -21.05
N GLU A 160 27.20 17.47 -20.14
CA GLU A 160 26.96 16.48 -19.08
C GLU A 160 25.90 16.96 -18.06
N ALA A 161 25.97 18.24 -17.67
CA ALA A 161 24.95 18.83 -16.81
C ALA A 161 23.56 18.86 -17.46
N ILE A 162 23.48 19.17 -18.76
CA ILE A 162 22.21 19.10 -19.52
C ILE A 162 21.67 17.68 -19.56
N ARG A 163 22.53 16.66 -19.78
CA ARG A 163 22.13 15.26 -19.75
C ARG A 163 21.60 14.84 -18.38
N SER A 164 22.33 15.16 -17.33
CA SER A 164 21.95 14.86 -15.95
C SER A 164 20.63 15.54 -15.56
N LEU A 165 20.47 16.82 -15.94
CA LEU A 165 19.21 17.55 -15.71
C LEU A 165 18.01 16.86 -16.39
N ARG A 166 18.16 16.46 -17.65
CA ARG A 166 17.11 15.73 -18.39
C ARG A 166 16.80 14.39 -17.75
N GLU A 167 17.81 13.68 -17.29
CA GLU A 167 17.64 12.39 -16.62
C GLU A 167 16.89 12.56 -15.29
N ILE A 168 17.28 13.51 -14.45
CA ILE A 168 16.63 13.83 -13.19
C ILE A 168 15.17 14.26 -13.43
N SER A 169 14.94 15.17 -14.38
CA SER A 169 13.61 15.65 -14.74
C SER A 169 12.70 14.50 -15.22
N ASN A 170 13.21 13.62 -16.08
CA ASN A 170 12.47 12.45 -16.57
C ASN A 170 12.16 11.43 -15.45
N ASN A 171 13.05 11.29 -14.46
CA ASN A 171 12.83 10.44 -13.31
C ASN A 171 11.80 11.03 -12.33
N LEU A 172 11.75 12.37 -12.23
CA LEU A 172 10.78 13.07 -11.38
C LEU A 172 9.40 13.17 -12.01
N SER A 173 9.30 13.51 -13.29
CA SER A 173 8.05 13.53 -14.05
C SER A 173 8.34 13.24 -15.53
N PRO A 174 7.68 12.24 -16.10
CA PRO A 174 7.94 11.87 -17.49
C PRO A 174 7.30 12.89 -18.44
N HIS A 175 8.01 13.99 -18.76
CA HIS A 175 7.60 14.94 -19.81
C HIS A 175 7.27 14.26 -21.14
N VAL A 176 7.93 13.13 -21.39
CA VAL A 176 7.67 12.23 -22.52
C VAL A 176 6.18 11.84 -22.66
N LEU A 177 5.45 11.80 -21.54
CA LEU A 177 4.00 11.52 -21.57
C LEU A 177 3.21 12.69 -22.13
N ASN A 178 3.59 13.93 -21.80
CA ASN A 178 2.90 15.12 -22.29
C ASN A 178 3.03 15.24 -23.81
N ASP A 179 4.23 14.95 -24.34
CA ASP A 179 4.55 15.13 -25.76
C ASP A 179 4.10 13.93 -26.61
N PHE A 180 4.24 12.71 -26.10
CA PHE A 180 4.11 11.49 -26.90
C PHE A 180 3.06 10.49 -26.39
N GLY A 181 2.48 10.72 -25.20
CA GLY A 181 1.51 9.83 -24.57
C GLY A 181 2.11 8.55 -24.01
N LEU A 182 1.24 7.71 -23.41
CA LEU A 182 1.64 6.55 -22.61
C LEU A 182 2.41 5.49 -23.42
N ALA A 183 1.90 5.10 -24.59
CA ALA A 183 2.51 4.02 -25.39
C ALA A 183 3.93 4.36 -25.83
N ARG A 184 4.14 5.55 -26.39
CA ARG A 184 5.47 6.01 -26.82
C ARG A 184 6.40 6.27 -25.63
N GLY A 185 5.86 6.78 -24.52
CA GLY A 185 6.62 6.94 -23.27
C GLY A 185 7.22 5.62 -22.79
N ILE A 186 6.40 4.57 -22.73
CA ILE A 186 6.86 3.22 -22.36
C ILE A 186 7.85 2.68 -23.39
N GLN A 187 7.58 2.82 -24.68
CA GLN A 187 8.49 2.37 -25.74
C GLN A 187 9.88 2.98 -25.61
N ASN A 188 9.95 4.30 -25.37
CA ASN A 188 11.21 5.01 -25.19
C ASN A 188 11.97 4.56 -23.93
N PHE A 189 11.25 4.34 -22.82
CA PHE A 189 11.83 3.84 -21.57
C PHE A 189 12.40 2.42 -21.75
N VAL A 190 11.61 1.51 -22.33
CA VAL A 190 12.02 0.12 -22.58
C VAL A 190 13.24 0.07 -23.51
N GLY A 191 13.23 0.87 -24.60
CA GLY A 191 14.35 0.93 -25.54
C GLY A 191 15.67 1.36 -24.88
N LYS A 192 15.62 2.40 -24.04
CA LYS A 192 16.77 2.86 -23.24
C LYS A 192 17.23 1.80 -22.24
N SER A 193 16.31 1.21 -21.49
CA SER A 193 16.63 0.20 -20.48
C SER A 193 17.25 -1.04 -21.09
N SER A 194 16.76 -1.50 -22.25
CA SER A 194 17.34 -2.64 -22.97
C SER A 194 18.73 -2.36 -23.53
N ALA A 195 19.00 -1.10 -23.95
CA ALA A 195 20.31 -0.70 -24.44
C ALA A 195 21.38 -0.57 -23.33
N MET A 196 20.96 -0.31 -22.09
CA MET A 196 21.85 -0.12 -20.94
C MET A 196 22.13 -1.41 -20.15
N HIS A 197 21.30 -2.43 -20.34
CA HIS A 197 21.39 -3.70 -19.60
C HIS A 197 21.34 -4.86 -20.60
N ASP A 198 22.06 -5.93 -20.32
CA ASP A 198 22.06 -7.15 -21.16
C ASP A 198 20.79 -7.99 -20.89
N VAL A 199 19.63 -7.35 -21.06
CA VAL A 199 18.29 -7.95 -20.85
C VAL A 199 17.42 -7.61 -22.05
N LYS A 200 16.81 -8.62 -22.64
CA LYS A 200 15.88 -8.46 -23.75
C LYS A 200 14.52 -8.02 -23.26
N ILE A 201 14.12 -6.77 -23.51
CA ILE A 201 12.82 -6.24 -23.11
C ILE A 201 11.95 -6.11 -24.36
N ARG A 202 10.83 -6.85 -24.41
CA ARG A 202 9.83 -6.75 -25.48
C ARG A 202 8.63 -5.98 -24.99
N PHE A 203 8.21 -4.98 -25.77
CA PHE A 203 6.98 -4.23 -25.53
C PHE A 203 6.04 -4.36 -26.71
N THR A 204 4.80 -4.75 -26.47
CA THR A 204 3.72 -4.83 -27.45
C THR A 204 2.53 -4.01 -27.03
N THR A 205 1.88 -3.32 -27.98
CA THR A 205 0.70 -2.53 -27.67
C THR A 205 -0.21 -2.41 -28.87
N ASN A 206 -1.53 -2.32 -28.64
CA ASN A 206 -2.53 -1.95 -29.65
C ASN A 206 -2.87 -0.46 -29.59
N LEU A 207 -2.26 0.30 -28.66
CA LEU A 207 -2.42 1.74 -28.55
C LEU A 207 -1.58 2.44 -29.63
N ARG A 208 -2.13 3.50 -30.20
CA ARG A 208 -1.40 4.34 -31.19
C ARG A 208 -0.97 5.65 -30.53
N SER A 209 -1.82 6.68 -30.64
CA SER A 209 -1.57 8.03 -30.10
C SER A 209 -2.71 8.50 -29.19
N GLU A 210 -3.48 7.57 -28.68
CA GLU A 210 -4.57 7.88 -27.77
C GLU A 210 -4.03 8.51 -26.50
N ARG A 211 -4.77 9.46 -25.97
CA ARG A 211 -4.50 10.10 -24.69
C ARG A 211 -5.54 9.66 -23.67
N TYR A 212 -5.10 9.55 -22.44
CA TYR A 212 -5.92 9.17 -21.32
C TYR A 212 -5.85 10.25 -20.23
N ASP A 213 -6.61 10.08 -19.18
CA ASP A 213 -6.46 10.94 -18.00
C ASP A 213 -4.99 10.98 -17.54
N THR A 214 -4.50 12.17 -17.22
CA THR A 214 -3.09 12.38 -16.84
C THR A 214 -2.66 11.48 -15.67
N ASP A 215 -3.53 11.31 -14.68
CA ASP A 215 -3.24 10.44 -13.53
C ASP A 215 -3.09 8.96 -13.97
N VAL A 216 -3.92 8.51 -14.92
CA VAL A 216 -3.86 7.16 -15.49
C VAL A 216 -2.54 6.96 -16.25
N GLU A 217 -2.19 7.89 -17.15
CA GLU A 217 -0.94 7.80 -17.93
C GLU A 217 0.29 7.79 -17.03
N VAL A 218 0.36 8.71 -16.06
CA VAL A 218 1.50 8.84 -15.15
C VAL A 218 1.64 7.62 -14.24
N ILE A 219 0.54 7.16 -13.65
CA ILE A 219 0.57 6.01 -12.75
C ILE A 219 0.96 4.74 -13.50
N LEU A 220 0.38 4.46 -14.67
CA LEU A 220 0.74 3.27 -15.46
C LEU A 220 2.20 3.31 -15.92
N TYR A 221 2.68 4.46 -16.37
CA TYR A 221 4.09 4.63 -16.74
C TYR A 221 5.03 4.33 -15.57
N ARG A 222 4.74 4.88 -14.37
CA ARG A 222 5.56 4.63 -13.17
C ARG A 222 5.52 3.16 -12.74
N VAL A 223 4.38 2.52 -12.87
CA VAL A 223 4.25 1.08 -12.59
C VAL A 223 5.15 0.26 -13.51
N VAL A 224 5.16 0.59 -14.81
CA VAL A 224 6.08 -0.05 -15.76
C VAL A 224 7.54 0.18 -15.37
N CYS A 225 7.92 1.44 -15.07
CA CYS A 225 9.28 1.76 -14.65
C CYS A 225 9.69 0.98 -13.40
N GLU A 226 8.81 0.88 -12.40
CA GLU A 226 9.07 0.18 -11.15
C GLU A 226 9.20 -1.34 -11.36
N LEU A 227 8.31 -1.95 -12.16
CA LEU A 227 8.37 -3.39 -12.48
C LEU A 227 9.67 -3.73 -13.22
N VAL A 228 10.02 -2.97 -14.26
CA VAL A 228 11.25 -3.19 -15.04
C VAL A 228 12.48 -2.98 -14.16
N ASN A 229 12.56 -1.89 -13.40
CA ASN A 229 13.70 -1.61 -12.52
C ASN A 229 13.86 -2.69 -11.43
N ASN A 230 12.76 -3.21 -10.88
CA ASN A 230 12.81 -4.28 -9.90
C ASN A 230 13.37 -5.57 -10.52
N SER A 231 12.98 -5.89 -11.74
CA SER A 231 13.52 -7.07 -12.41
C SER A 231 14.98 -6.90 -12.79
N LEU A 232 15.38 -5.74 -13.31
CA LEU A 232 16.79 -5.45 -13.62
C LEU A 232 17.69 -5.51 -12.38
N LYS A 233 17.21 -5.02 -11.22
CA LYS A 233 18.03 -4.98 -9.99
C LYS A 233 18.00 -6.28 -9.20
N HIS A 234 16.90 -7.02 -9.23
CA HIS A 234 16.66 -8.07 -8.23
C HIS A 234 16.38 -9.45 -8.82
N SER A 235 15.91 -9.57 -10.06
CA SER A 235 15.45 -10.86 -10.56
C SER A 235 16.55 -11.70 -11.22
N GLY A 236 17.60 -11.07 -11.75
CA GLY A 236 18.58 -11.75 -12.60
C GLY A 236 17.97 -12.29 -13.90
N CYS A 237 16.90 -11.68 -14.38
CA CYS A 237 16.23 -12.09 -15.62
C CYS A 237 17.07 -11.77 -16.86
N THR A 238 16.84 -12.52 -17.92
CA THR A 238 17.40 -12.29 -19.26
C THR A 238 16.36 -11.77 -20.23
N GLU A 239 15.07 -11.93 -19.91
CA GLU A 239 13.96 -11.51 -20.74
C GLU A 239 12.82 -10.93 -19.90
N ILE A 240 12.28 -9.81 -20.38
CA ILE A 240 11.08 -9.14 -19.84
C ILE A 240 10.10 -8.95 -21.00
N ASN A 241 8.85 -9.35 -20.80
CA ASN A 241 7.76 -9.12 -21.74
C ASN A 241 6.70 -8.22 -21.11
N LEU A 242 6.35 -7.18 -21.85
CA LEU A 242 5.34 -6.17 -21.50
C LEU A 242 4.30 -6.11 -22.59
N SER A 243 3.02 -6.10 -22.22
CA SER A 243 1.95 -5.78 -23.15
C SER A 243 1.00 -4.75 -22.54
N LEU A 244 0.69 -3.71 -23.31
CA LEU A 244 -0.29 -2.70 -22.94
C LEU A 244 -1.39 -2.67 -23.98
N SER A 245 -2.61 -3.00 -23.60
CA SER A 245 -3.74 -3.08 -24.50
C SER A 245 -4.96 -2.36 -23.96
N LYS A 246 -5.78 -1.83 -24.88
CA LYS A 246 -7.10 -1.26 -24.57
C LYS A 246 -8.19 -2.21 -25.08
N SER A 247 -9.17 -2.45 -24.22
CA SER A 247 -10.38 -3.19 -24.54
C SER A 247 -11.58 -2.46 -23.92
N GLY A 248 -12.42 -1.83 -24.76
CA GLY A 248 -13.48 -0.93 -24.28
C GLY A 248 -12.90 0.23 -23.46
N ASP A 249 -13.42 0.43 -22.25
CA ASP A 249 -12.95 1.46 -21.32
C ASP A 249 -11.90 0.95 -20.33
N THR A 250 -11.26 -0.18 -20.61
CA THR A 250 -10.24 -0.77 -19.73
C THR A 250 -8.89 -0.79 -20.43
N LEU A 251 -7.87 -0.27 -19.75
CA LEU A 251 -6.47 -0.46 -20.06
C LEU A 251 -5.95 -1.69 -19.30
N ALA A 252 -5.32 -2.59 -20.01
CA ALA A 252 -4.72 -3.81 -19.52
C ALA A 252 -3.21 -3.74 -19.73
N LEU A 253 -2.45 -3.82 -18.63
CA LEU A 253 -1.00 -3.97 -18.63
C LEU A 253 -0.67 -5.34 -18.08
N ASP A 254 -0.02 -6.16 -18.90
CA ASP A 254 0.50 -7.48 -18.52
C ASP A 254 2.02 -7.44 -18.58
N TYR A 255 2.65 -7.94 -17.53
CA TYR A 255 4.10 -7.98 -17.34
C TYR A 255 4.56 -9.38 -16.98
N THR A 256 5.69 -9.82 -17.54
CA THR A 256 6.35 -11.06 -17.15
C THR A 256 7.86 -10.91 -17.23
N ASP A 257 8.59 -11.53 -16.28
CA ASP A 257 10.02 -11.76 -16.38
C ASP A 257 10.36 -13.24 -16.11
N ASN A 258 11.48 -13.67 -16.63
CA ASN A 258 12.01 -15.03 -16.47
C ASN A 258 13.08 -15.13 -15.37
N GLY A 259 13.04 -14.24 -14.38
CA GLY A 259 14.03 -14.19 -13.31
C GLY A 259 13.84 -15.27 -12.24
N ARG A 260 14.57 -15.11 -11.12
CA ARG A 260 14.57 -16.09 -10.01
C ARG A 260 13.23 -16.21 -9.28
N GLY A 261 12.31 -15.25 -9.46
CA GLY A 261 11.05 -15.21 -8.76
C GLY A 261 11.17 -15.11 -7.23
N PHE A 262 10.04 -15.08 -6.56
CA PHE A 262 9.93 -15.02 -5.10
C PHE A 262 8.60 -15.63 -4.63
N ASN A 263 8.45 -15.85 -3.32
CA ASN A 263 7.18 -16.27 -2.73
C ASN A 263 6.39 -15.02 -2.26
N PRO A 264 5.29 -14.64 -2.93
CA PRO A 264 4.51 -13.46 -2.55
C PRO A 264 3.94 -13.52 -1.13
N ALA A 265 3.62 -14.70 -0.61
CA ALA A 265 3.07 -14.89 0.73
C ALA A 265 4.14 -14.75 1.84
N ALA A 266 5.41 -15.02 1.54
CA ALA A 266 6.52 -14.88 2.49
C ALA A 266 7.06 -13.44 2.56
N VAL A 267 6.66 -12.57 1.65
CA VAL A 267 7.14 -11.20 1.52
C VAL A 267 6.14 -10.25 2.20
N THR A 268 5.85 -10.48 3.48
CA THR A 268 5.08 -9.56 4.35
C THR A 268 5.82 -8.23 4.56
N ASP A 269 7.13 -8.23 4.34
CA ASP A 269 8.02 -7.06 4.21
C ASP A 269 8.49 -6.91 2.75
N CYS A 270 7.58 -7.01 1.78
CA CYS A 270 7.87 -6.59 0.41
C CYS A 270 8.38 -5.16 0.48
N GLY A 271 9.64 -4.97 0.14
CA GLY A 271 10.24 -3.67 0.03
C GLY A 271 9.23 -2.72 -0.63
N MET A 272 9.25 -1.46 -0.24
CA MET A 272 8.23 -0.42 -0.56
C MET A 272 7.72 -0.40 -2.02
N GLY A 273 8.42 -1.05 -2.98
CA GLY A 273 8.10 -1.05 -4.40
C GLY A 273 6.76 -1.70 -4.77
N LEU A 274 6.54 -2.96 -4.42
CA LEU A 274 5.29 -3.66 -4.78
C LEU A 274 4.07 -3.12 -4.03
N SER A 275 4.24 -2.72 -2.77
CA SER A 275 3.22 -2.05 -1.98
C SER A 275 2.84 -0.70 -2.61
N ASN A 276 3.82 0.06 -3.11
CA ASN A 276 3.59 1.30 -3.83
C ASN A 276 2.84 1.09 -5.15
N ILE A 277 3.17 0.03 -5.92
CA ILE A 277 2.44 -0.33 -7.13
C ILE A 277 0.97 -0.61 -6.80
N ALA A 278 0.71 -1.48 -5.82
CA ALA A 278 -0.65 -1.81 -5.41
C ALA A 278 -1.44 -0.56 -4.98
N SER A 279 -0.83 0.32 -4.18
CA SER A 279 -1.45 1.56 -3.70
C SER A 279 -1.77 2.52 -4.86
N ARG A 280 -0.86 2.67 -5.82
CA ARG A 280 -1.05 3.52 -7.01
C ARG A 280 -2.19 3.00 -7.91
N ILE A 281 -2.22 1.69 -8.17
CA ILE A 281 -3.30 1.10 -8.97
C ILE A 281 -4.64 1.20 -8.24
N ASN A 282 -4.66 0.97 -6.93
CA ASN A 282 -5.87 1.16 -6.11
C ASN A 282 -6.37 2.62 -6.10
N SER A 283 -5.49 3.63 -6.27
CA SER A 283 -5.92 5.03 -6.36
C SER A 283 -6.68 5.35 -7.65
N LEU A 284 -6.51 4.53 -8.69
CA LEU A 284 -7.28 4.56 -9.93
C LEU A 284 -8.49 3.63 -9.92
N ASN A 285 -8.88 3.08 -8.77
CA ASN A 285 -9.88 2.00 -8.65
C ASN A 285 -9.57 0.78 -9.54
N GLY A 286 -8.29 0.60 -9.86
CA GLY A 286 -7.80 -0.50 -10.68
C GLY A 286 -7.57 -1.78 -9.89
N ARG A 287 -7.32 -2.87 -10.62
CA ARG A 287 -6.97 -4.17 -10.07
C ARG A 287 -5.52 -4.51 -10.38
N PHE A 288 -4.79 -5.00 -9.38
CA PHE A 288 -3.42 -5.47 -9.48
C PHE A 288 -3.33 -6.89 -8.93
N ASP A 289 -2.99 -7.83 -9.80
CA ASP A 289 -2.77 -9.23 -9.47
C ASP A 289 -1.31 -9.58 -9.77
N ILE A 290 -0.62 -10.20 -8.82
CA ILE A 290 0.78 -10.63 -8.97
C ILE A 290 0.90 -12.12 -8.65
N THR A 291 1.64 -12.82 -9.49
CA THR A 291 2.02 -14.21 -9.28
C THR A 291 3.53 -14.36 -9.47
N SER A 292 4.16 -15.07 -8.57
CA SER A 292 5.59 -15.39 -8.67
C SER A 292 5.88 -16.70 -7.95
N ALA A 293 6.85 -17.44 -8.45
CA ALA A 293 7.35 -18.64 -7.79
C ALA A 293 8.86 -18.69 -7.97
N LYS A 294 9.56 -19.26 -6.98
CA LYS A 294 11.02 -19.39 -7.00
C LYS A 294 11.48 -20.22 -8.22
N GLY A 295 12.35 -19.64 -9.06
CA GLY A 295 12.86 -20.25 -10.27
C GLY A 295 11.96 -20.12 -11.50
N VAL A 296 10.79 -19.45 -11.40
CA VAL A 296 9.83 -19.33 -12.53
C VAL A 296 9.74 -17.88 -13.03
N GLY A 297 10.17 -16.91 -12.21
CA GLY A 297 10.03 -15.48 -12.49
C GLY A 297 8.78 -14.86 -11.87
N MET A 298 8.36 -13.71 -12.39
CA MET A 298 7.22 -12.96 -11.91
C MET A 298 6.25 -12.62 -13.05
N GLN A 299 4.96 -12.66 -12.76
CA GLN A 299 3.89 -12.14 -13.62
C GLN A 299 3.07 -11.12 -12.83
N ALA A 300 2.80 -9.97 -13.47
CA ALA A 300 1.89 -8.96 -12.94
C ALA A 300 0.80 -8.62 -13.96
N LYS A 301 -0.44 -8.53 -13.51
CA LYS A 301 -1.61 -8.15 -14.32
C LYS A 301 -2.28 -6.95 -13.70
N ILE A 302 -2.41 -5.88 -14.50
CA ILE A 302 -2.99 -4.61 -14.08
C ILE A 302 -4.16 -4.29 -15.00
N ARG A 303 -5.27 -3.86 -14.41
CA ARG A 303 -6.48 -3.43 -15.12
C ARG A 303 -6.96 -2.12 -14.51
N VAL A 304 -7.09 -1.08 -15.33
CA VAL A 304 -7.56 0.25 -14.91
C VAL A 304 -8.57 0.79 -15.91
N SER A 305 -9.49 1.67 -15.45
CA SER A 305 -10.36 2.41 -16.36
C SER A 305 -9.57 3.44 -17.17
N THR A 306 -9.97 3.71 -18.39
CA THR A 306 -9.39 4.77 -19.24
C THR A 306 -9.65 6.17 -18.72
N GLN A 307 -10.67 6.33 -17.85
CA GLN A 307 -11.02 7.58 -17.18
C GLN A 307 -10.80 7.40 -15.67
N ALA A 308 -10.10 8.36 -15.03
CA ALA A 308 -10.10 8.43 -13.58
C ALA A 308 -11.52 8.82 -13.13
N GLU A 309 -12.24 7.94 -12.44
CA GLU A 309 -13.45 8.34 -11.73
C GLU A 309 -13.06 9.42 -10.71
N SER A 310 -13.48 10.65 -10.97
CA SER A 310 -13.37 11.71 -9.98
C SER A 310 -14.12 11.27 -8.72
N ALA A 311 -13.42 11.24 -7.60
CA ALA A 311 -13.94 10.85 -6.28
C ALA A 311 -14.98 11.86 -5.73
N GLU A 312 -15.71 12.54 -6.60
CA GLU A 312 -16.67 13.62 -6.29
C GLU A 312 -18.14 13.20 -6.46
N LYS A 313 -18.42 11.89 -6.43
CA LYS A 313 -19.82 11.44 -6.33
C LYS A 313 -19.94 10.42 -5.23
N LEU A 314 -19.95 10.89 -3.95
CA LEU A 314 -20.61 10.26 -2.82
C LEU A 314 -20.72 11.26 -1.64
#